data_52e066c7b440bf55b1f66a52b0e839eb
#
_entry.id   52e066c7b440bf55b1f66a52b0e839eb
#
_cell.length_a   1.000
_cell.length_b   1.000
_cell.length_c   1.000
_cell.angle_alpha   90.00
_cell.angle_beta   90.00
_cell.angle_gamma   90.00
#
_symmetry.space_group_name_H-M   'P 1'
#
loop_
_entity.id
_entity.type
_entity.pdbx_description
1 polymer ?
#
loop_
_entity_poly.entity_id
_entity_poly.type
_entity_poly.pdbx_seq_one_letter_code
_entity_poly.pdbx_strand_id
1 'polypeptide(L)'
;MIVNFYATLRKIVGTKQVDFDLVENSTIGMLLEQVIQRYPDIRPELFAENGELFPQVHVLINGRDVAHLEKHLDTPLIPNDLISLFPAVGGGSEVI
;
A
#
# COMPACT_ATOMS: atom_id res chain seq x y z
N MET A 1 5.58 -6.90 10.35
CA MET A 1 4.26 -6.45 9.82
C MET A 1 4.03 -7.05 8.46
N ILE A 2 2.90 -7.71 8.29
CA ILE A 2 2.59 -8.41 7.04
C ILE A 2 1.90 -7.46 6.09
N VAL A 3 2.39 -7.41 4.85
CA VAL A 3 1.78 -6.63 3.77
C VAL A 3 1.38 -7.59 2.67
N ASN A 4 0.10 -7.59 2.33
CA ASN A 4 -0.44 -8.39 1.24
C ASN A 4 -0.51 -7.56 -0.02
N PHE A 5 -0.04 -8.13 -1.14
CA PHE A 5 -0.03 -7.47 -2.44
C PHE A 5 -1.00 -8.17 -3.37
N TYR A 6 -1.78 -7.38 -4.11
CA TYR A 6 -2.81 -7.89 -4.99
C TYR A 6 -2.59 -7.45 -6.43
N ALA A 7 -3.09 -8.24 -7.37
CA ALA A 7 -3.11 -7.94 -8.79
C ALA A 7 -1.71 -7.58 -9.32
N THR A 8 -1.56 -6.45 -10.02
CA THR A 8 -0.29 -6.06 -10.62
C THR A 8 0.81 -5.85 -9.59
N LEU A 9 0.46 -5.43 -8.37
CA LEU A 9 1.46 -5.26 -7.31
C LEU A 9 2.10 -6.58 -6.94
N ARG A 10 1.31 -7.65 -6.92
CA ARG A 10 1.83 -8.99 -6.64
C ARG A 10 2.86 -9.41 -7.70
N LYS A 11 2.62 -9.04 -8.96
CA LYS A 11 3.56 -9.36 -10.04
C LYS A 11 4.87 -8.62 -9.88
N ILE A 12 4.81 -7.36 -9.45
CA ILE A 12 6.02 -6.56 -9.24
C ILE A 12 6.85 -7.11 -8.10
N VAL A 13 6.20 -7.48 -7.00
CA VAL A 13 6.86 -7.98 -5.81
C VAL A 13 7.34 -9.42 -5.97
N GLY A 14 6.62 -10.22 -6.75
CA GLY A 14 6.94 -11.62 -6.99
C GLY A 14 6.34 -12.58 -5.99
N THR A 15 5.59 -12.08 -5.02
CA THR A 15 4.91 -12.91 -4.03
C THR A 15 3.68 -12.15 -3.54
N LYS A 16 2.76 -12.88 -2.93
CA LYS A 16 1.52 -12.26 -2.46
C LYS A 16 1.68 -11.58 -1.10
N GLN A 17 2.76 -11.84 -0.39
CA GLN A 17 2.87 -11.40 0.99
C GLN A 17 4.35 -11.19 1.35
N VAL A 18 4.66 -10.10 2.03
CA VAL A 18 6.01 -9.82 2.51
C VAL A 18 5.90 -9.30 3.94
N ASP A 19 6.85 -9.70 4.77
CA ASP A 19 6.94 -9.21 6.14
C ASP A 19 7.96 -8.07 6.18
N PHE A 20 7.52 -6.91 6.67
CA PHE A 20 8.38 -5.74 6.85
C PHE A 20 8.61 -5.50 8.32
N ASP A 21 9.80 -5.06 8.68
CA ASP A 21 10.09 -4.68 10.06
C ASP A 21 9.36 -3.37 10.36
N LEU A 22 8.53 -3.38 11.41
CA LEU A 22 7.81 -2.20 11.83
C LEU A 22 8.70 -1.39 12.76
N VAL A 23 8.98 -0.16 12.37
CA VAL A 23 9.66 0.80 13.25
C VAL A 23 8.62 1.38 14.20
N GLU A 24 8.99 1.47 15.47
CA GLU A 24 8.09 2.00 16.49
C GLU A 24 7.57 3.38 16.08
N ASN A 25 6.28 3.61 16.31
CA ASN A 25 5.59 4.86 15.96
C ASN A 25 5.51 5.12 14.45
N SER A 26 5.61 4.07 13.64
CA SER A 26 5.45 4.22 12.19
C SER A 26 4.00 4.46 11.82
N THR A 27 3.81 5.23 10.75
CA THR A 27 2.50 5.40 10.13
C THR A 27 2.40 4.54 8.88
N ILE A 28 1.18 4.43 8.33
CA ILE A 28 0.99 3.70 7.08
C ILE A 28 1.81 4.33 5.95
N GLY A 29 1.91 5.67 5.91
CA GLY A 29 2.73 6.34 4.91
C GLY A 29 4.20 5.96 5.00
N MET A 30 4.73 5.84 6.21
CA MET A 30 6.11 5.42 6.41
C MET A 30 6.31 3.96 5.97
N LEU A 31 5.34 3.11 6.23
CA LEU A 31 5.40 1.72 5.77
C LEU A 31 5.40 1.66 4.24
N LEU A 32 4.56 2.46 3.58
CA LEU A 32 4.54 2.49 2.12
C LEU A 32 5.90 2.92 1.56
N GLU A 33 6.58 3.85 2.23
CA GLU A 33 7.93 4.24 1.80
C GLU A 33 8.92 3.08 1.95
N GLN A 34 8.82 2.27 2.99
CA GLN A 34 9.64 1.07 3.11
C GLN A 34 9.38 0.09 1.97
N VAL A 35 8.10 -0.10 1.62
CA VAL A 35 7.71 -0.97 0.51
C VAL A 35 8.36 -0.47 -0.77
N ILE A 36 8.28 0.83 -1.03
CA ILE A 36 8.81 1.43 -2.25
C ILE A 36 10.33 1.36 -2.29
N GLN A 37 11.00 1.53 -1.16
CA GLN A 37 12.46 1.40 -1.11
C GLN A 37 12.90 0.00 -1.49
N ARG A 38 12.15 -0.99 -1.07
CA ARG A 38 12.47 -2.38 -1.37
C ARG A 38 12.04 -2.78 -2.78
N TYR A 39 10.92 -2.22 -3.27
CA TYR A 39 10.35 -2.50 -4.58
C TYR A 39 10.03 -1.18 -5.28
N PRO A 40 11.06 -0.52 -5.87
CA PRO A 40 10.85 0.84 -6.44
C PRO A 40 9.78 0.91 -7.52
N ASP A 41 9.54 -0.19 -8.24
CA ASP A 41 8.54 -0.20 -9.30
C ASP A 41 7.11 -0.11 -8.77
N ILE A 42 6.93 -0.21 -7.45
CA ILE A 42 5.63 -0.02 -6.82
C ILE A 42 5.22 1.46 -6.83
N ARG A 43 6.19 2.39 -6.75
CA ARG A 43 5.87 3.82 -6.61
C ARG A 43 4.90 4.32 -7.68
N PRO A 44 5.16 4.12 -8.99
CA PRO A 44 4.23 4.65 -10.00
C PRO A 44 2.88 3.95 -10.01
N GLU A 45 2.76 2.79 -9.36
CA GLU A 45 1.49 2.09 -9.26
C GLU A 45 0.61 2.65 -8.14
N LEU A 46 1.21 3.31 -7.15
CA LEU A 46 0.48 3.84 -6.01
C LEU A 46 0.35 5.36 -6.04
N PHE A 47 1.38 6.07 -6.47
CA PHE A 47 1.46 7.52 -6.35
C PHE A 47 1.60 8.20 -7.71
N ALA A 48 0.92 9.34 -7.84
CA ALA A 48 1.06 10.21 -8.99
C ALA A 48 2.40 10.96 -8.91
N GLU A 49 2.75 11.66 -10.00
CA GLU A 49 3.99 12.42 -10.04
C GLU A 49 4.06 13.50 -8.98
N ASN A 50 2.91 14.03 -8.59
CA ASN A 50 2.85 15.04 -7.53
C ASN A 50 3.00 14.45 -6.13
N GLY A 51 3.19 13.14 -6.01
CA GLY A 51 3.37 12.48 -4.73
C GLY A 51 2.10 12.05 -4.02
N GLU A 52 0.94 12.29 -4.62
CA GLU A 52 -0.32 11.91 -4.01
C GLU A 52 -0.73 10.51 -4.41
N LEU A 53 -1.32 9.80 -3.46
CA LEU A 53 -1.84 8.45 -3.70
C LEU A 53 -2.97 8.53 -4.74
N PHE A 54 -2.94 7.65 -5.72
CA PHE A 54 -4.03 7.59 -6.70
C PHE A 54 -5.34 7.25 -5.99
N PRO A 55 -6.44 7.96 -6.34
CA PRO A 55 -7.74 7.69 -5.67
C PRO A 55 -8.26 6.27 -5.84
N GLN A 56 -7.84 5.59 -6.92
CA GLN A 56 -8.29 4.23 -7.20
C GLN A 56 -7.49 3.16 -6.46
N VAL A 57 -6.37 3.55 -5.85
CA VAL A 57 -5.57 2.63 -5.05
C VAL A 57 -6.25 2.46 -3.70
N HIS A 58 -6.28 1.22 -3.22
CA HIS A 58 -6.84 0.95 -1.90
C HIS A 58 -5.75 0.43 -0.98
N VAL A 59 -5.57 1.12 0.13
CA VAL A 59 -4.64 0.72 1.19
C VAL A 59 -5.50 0.39 2.40
N LEU A 60 -5.53 -0.89 2.78
CA LEU A 60 -6.39 -1.33 3.87
C LEU A 60 -5.55 -1.67 5.10
N ILE A 61 -6.00 -1.21 6.26
CA ILE A 61 -5.43 -1.60 7.54
C ILE A 61 -6.51 -2.42 8.25
N ASN A 62 -6.25 -3.71 8.41
CA ASN A 62 -7.22 -4.64 9.01
C ASN A 62 -8.59 -4.58 8.32
N GLY A 63 -8.58 -4.44 7.00
CA GLY A 63 -9.79 -4.37 6.18
C GLY A 63 -10.43 -3.00 6.08
N ARG A 64 -9.84 -1.97 6.68
CA ARG A 64 -10.38 -0.60 6.63
C ARG A 64 -9.53 0.26 5.71
N ASP A 65 -10.18 0.87 4.72
CA ASP A 65 -9.48 1.72 3.74
C ASP A 65 -9.01 3.01 4.40
N VAL A 66 -7.74 3.37 4.19
CA VAL A 66 -7.18 4.60 4.76
C VAL A 66 -7.93 5.85 4.29
N ALA A 67 -8.58 5.80 3.12
CA ALA A 67 -9.36 6.91 2.62
C ALA A 67 -10.49 7.29 3.57
N HIS A 68 -10.94 6.35 4.39
CA HIS A 68 -12.02 6.57 5.36
C HIS A 68 -11.51 6.76 6.78
N LEU A 69 -10.20 6.79 6.99
CA LEU A 69 -9.61 7.02 8.30
C LEU A 69 -9.29 8.50 8.46
N GLU A 70 -9.48 9.01 9.66
CA GLU A 70 -9.31 10.44 9.94
C GLU A 70 -7.91 10.94 9.56
N LYS A 71 -6.90 10.15 9.85
CA LYS A 71 -5.51 10.57 9.62
C LYS A 71 -4.94 10.07 8.30
N HIS A 72 -5.71 9.37 7.49
CA HIS A 72 -5.26 8.90 6.17
C HIS A 72 -3.90 8.19 6.29
N LEU A 73 -2.91 8.62 5.52
CA LEU A 73 -1.57 8.01 5.54
C LEU A 73 -0.79 8.28 6.81
N ASP A 74 -1.24 9.21 7.64
CA ASP A 74 -0.63 9.49 8.94
C ASP A 74 -1.18 8.58 10.04
N THR A 75 -2.05 7.63 9.70
CA THR A 75 -2.60 6.69 10.66
C THR A 75 -1.47 5.85 11.26
N PRO A 76 -1.34 5.83 12.59
CA PRO A 76 -0.30 5.03 13.23
C PRO A 76 -0.60 3.54 13.13
N LEU A 77 0.45 2.75 13.06
CA LEU A 77 0.38 1.31 12.96
C LEU A 77 0.82 0.65 14.25
N ILE A 78 0.25 -0.52 14.53
CA ILE A 78 0.68 -1.36 15.64
C ILE A 78 1.12 -2.72 15.08
N PRO A 79 1.94 -3.49 15.83
CA PRO A 79 2.64 -4.66 15.27
C PRO A 79 1.79 -5.71 14.60
N ASN A 80 0.56 -5.91 15.06
CA ASN A 80 -0.28 -6.97 14.52
C ASN A 80 -1.23 -6.50 13.42
N ASP A 81 -1.08 -5.27 12.96
CA ASP A 81 -1.91 -4.77 11.87
C ASP A 81 -1.58 -5.53 10.59
N LEU A 82 -2.64 -5.86 9.83
CA LEU A 82 -2.52 -6.49 8.53
C LEU A 82 -2.79 -5.45 7.46
N ILE A 83 -1.83 -5.28 6.56
CA ILE A 83 -1.90 -4.28 5.51
C ILE A 83 -2.20 -4.98 4.18
N SER A 84 -3.13 -4.42 3.41
CA SER A 84 -3.47 -4.95 2.08
C SER A 84 -3.40 -3.83 1.07
N LEU A 85 -2.67 -4.05 -0.01
CA LEU A 85 -2.47 -3.04 -1.06
C LEU A 85 -3.09 -3.52 -2.36
N PHE A 86 -4.02 -2.70 -2.89
CA PHE A 86 -4.68 -2.97 -4.16
C PHE A 86 -4.32 -1.85 -5.14
N PRO A 87 -3.88 -2.17 -6.35
CA PRO A 87 -3.51 -1.13 -7.30
C PRO A 87 -4.73 -0.45 -7.90
N ALA A 88 -4.50 0.65 -8.60
CA ALA A 88 -5.54 1.27 -9.38
C ALA A 88 -5.88 0.34 -10.53
N VAL A 89 -7.13 -0.12 -10.56
CA VAL A 89 -7.59 -1.03 -11.60
C VAL A 89 -8.44 -0.33 -12.64
N GLY A 90 -8.61 0.94 -12.50
CA GLY A 90 -9.42 1.71 -13.43
C GLY A 90 -8.73 1.76 -14.74
N GLY A 91 -8.29 1.37 -15.26
CA GLY A 91 -7.72 1.28 -16.46
C GLY A 91 -7.81 -0.15 -16.94
N GLY A 92 -7.95 -0.42 -16.41
CA GLY A 92 -8.01 -1.18 -16.73
C GLY A 92 -8.44 -2.07 -17.19
N SER A 93 -8.43 -1.93 -17.21
CA SER A 93 -8.67 -2.45 -17.40
C SER A 93 -9.15 -3.14 -17.76
N GLU A 94 -9.19 -2.99 -17.72
CA GLU A 94 -9.66 -3.37 -17.89
C GLU A 94 -10.28 -3.91 -18.46
N VAL A 95 -10.45 -3.71 -18.46
CA VAL A 95 -11.17 -3.97 -18.88
C VAL A 95 -11.30 -4.66 -19.75
N ILE A 96 -11.22 -4.72 -19.85
CA ILE A 96 -11.32 -5.21 -20.40
C ILE A 96 -11.54 -5.81 -20.73
#